data_c21b2559998b4e2d5c482c4c14399ffa
#
_entry.id   c21b2559998b4e2d5c482c4c14399ffa
#
_cell.length_a   1.000
_cell.length_b   1.000
_cell.length_c   1.000
_cell.angle_alpha   90.00
_cell.angle_beta   90.00
_cell.angle_gamma   90.00
#
_symmetry.space_group_name_H-M   'P 1'
#
loop_
_entity.id
_entity.type
_entity.pdbx_description
1 polymer ?
#
loop_
_entity_poly.entity_id
_entity_poly.type
_entity_poly.pdbx_seq_one_letter_code
_entity_poly.pdbx_strand_id
1 'polypeptide(L)'
;TPLNGVLGMADLMLDTRLDPEQANYARAIKTSGEALLTLIEEILDFSRIEAGKLDVSEEDVDLAPLLEGVVELLAPRAQGKGLEIAVHLAVDLPAIIRTDGSRLRQIVTNLAGNAVKFTEKGGIGISVSAEAGMLLIRVEDTGPGIPLARQEAIFAEFEQVDAQAATRHGGTGLGLAISRRLARLMG
;
A
#
# COMPACT_ATOMS: atom_id res chain seq x y z
N THR A 1 -14.45 -5.29 14.92
CA THR A 1 -14.63 -4.71 16.28
C THR A 1 -13.74 -5.37 17.35
N PRO A 2 -13.63 -6.71 17.52
CA PRO A 2 -12.75 -7.29 18.55
C PRO A 2 -11.26 -6.93 18.34
N LEU A 3 -10.78 -6.95 17.09
CA LEU A 3 -9.39 -6.67 16.76
C LEU A 3 -9.01 -5.20 17.06
N ASN A 4 -9.90 -4.26 16.77
CA ASN A 4 -9.69 -2.85 17.12
C ASN A 4 -9.59 -2.65 18.65
N GLY A 5 -10.32 -3.47 19.43
CA GLY A 5 -10.16 -3.49 20.88
C GLY A 5 -8.77 -3.96 21.33
N VAL A 6 -8.24 -5.02 20.70
CA VAL A 6 -6.88 -5.51 20.98
C VAL A 6 -5.82 -4.46 20.62
N LEU A 7 -5.95 -3.83 19.45
CA LEU A 7 -5.04 -2.78 18.99
C LEU A 7 -5.08 -1.55 19.92
N GLY A 8 -6.30 -1.11 20.29
CA GLY A 8 -6.47 0.00 21.22
C GLY A 8 -5.86 -0.27 22.60
N MET A 9 -5.98 -1.51 23.11
CA MET A 9 -5.32 -1.90 24.36
C MET A 9 -3.80 -1.93 24.23
N ALA A 10 -3.27 -2.40 23.10
CA ALA A 10 -1.82 -2.38 22.85
C ALA A 10 -1.29 -0.93 22.79
N ASP A 11 -2.02 0.01 22.17
CA ASP A 11 -1.67 1.42 22.14
C ASP A 11 -1.69 2.03 23.54
N LEU A 12 -2.77 1.81 24.30
CA LEU A 12 -2.86 2.29 25.68
C LEU A 12 -1.72 1.73 26.56
N MET A 13 -1.33 0.46 26.36
CA MET A 13 -0.17 -0.11 27.06
C MET A 13 1.12 0.64 26.71
N LEU A 14 1.35 0.94 25.42
CA LEU A 14 2.55 1.65 24.95
C LEU A 14 2.64 3.09 25.50
N ASP A 15 1.52 3.70 25.86
CA ASP A 15 1.46 5.03 26.49
C ASP A 15 1.75 4.98 28.00
N THR A 16 1.88 3.81 28.60
CA THR A 16 2.21 3.63 30.00
C THR A 16 3.71 3.40 30.23
N ARG A 17 4.12 3.37 31.51
CA ARG A 17 5.49 2.98 31.84
C ARG A 17 5.66 1.46 31.73
N LEU A 18 6.25 1.02 30.62
CA LEU A 18 6.61 -0.37 30.37
C LEU A 18 8.11 -0.58 30.54
N ASP A 19 8.51 -1.75 30.99
CA ASP A 19 9.90 -2.16 30.82
C ASP A 19 10.19 -2.49 29.33
N PRO A 20 11.47 -2.62 28.92
CA PRO A 20 11.84 -2.86 27.53
C PRO A 20 11.24 -4.15 26.94
N GLU A 21 11.06 -5.17 27.75
CA GLU A 21 10.50 -6.47 27.33
C GLU A 21 8.99 -6.35 27.09
N GLN A 22 8.27 -5.73 28.01
CA GLN A 22 6.84 -5.45 27.90
C GLN A 22 6.54 -4.54 26.72
N ALA A 23 7.35 -3.50 26.48
CA ALA A 23 7.22 -2.62 25.33
C ALA A 23 7.44 -3.36 23.99
N ASN A 24 8.34 -4.37 23.97
CA ASN A 24 8.53 -5.23 22.80
C ASN A 24 7.31 -6.11 22.56
N TYR A 25 6.72 -6.70 23.61
CA TYR A 25 5.50 -7.49 23.48
C TYR A 25 4.31 -6.65 23.00
N ALA A 26 4.10 -5.48 23.56
CA ALA A 26 3.02 -4.59 23.14
C ALA A 26 3.17 -4.16 21.65
N ARG A 27 4.39 -3.83 21.21
CA ARG A 27 4.67 -3.55 19.79
C ARG A 27 4.42 -4.76 18.89
N ALA A 28 4.82 -5.94 19.31
CA ALA A 28 4.60 -7.18 18.55
C ALA A 28 3.10 -7.48 18.40
N ILE A 29 2.32 -7.32 19.48
CA ILE A 29 0.85 -7.46 19.45
C ILE A 29 0.23 -6.45 18.48
N LYS A 30 0.63 -5.17 18.56
CA LYS A 30 0.16 -4.11 17.68
C LYS A 30 0.46 -4.44 16.22
N THR A 31 1.71 -4.72 15.89
CA THR A 31 2.14 -5.04 14.51
C THR A 31 1.41 -6.25 13.95
N SER A 32 1.24 -7.31 14.76
CA SER A 32 0.52 -8.51 14.34
C SER A 32 -0.98 -8.24 14.14
N GLY A 33 -1.58 -7.43 15.00
CA GLY A 33 -2.99 -7.05 14.89
C GLY A 33 -3.24 -6.17 13.67
N GLU A 34 -2.38 -5.20 13.38
CA GLU A 34 -2.45 -4.36 12.19
C GLU A 34 -2.33 -5.21 10.90
N ALA A 35 -1.38 -6.14 10.88
CA ALA A 35 -1.22 -7.06 9.74
C ALA A 35 -2.47 -7.94 9.54
N LEU A 36 -3.08 -8.44 10.61
CA LEU A 36 -4.31 -9.23 10.52
C LEU A 36 -5.49 -8.39 10.04
N LEU A 37 -5.61 -7.13 10.48
CA LEU A 37 -6.66 -6.22 10.02
C LEU A 37 -6.54 -5.98 8.51
N THR A 38 -5.34 -5.66 8.04
CA THR A 38 -5.05 -5.49 6.61
C THR A 38 -5.43 -6.74 5.81
N LEU A 39 -5.08 -7.93 6.30
CA LEU A 39 -5.43 -9.21 5.68
C LEU A 39 -6.95 -9.40 5.54
N ILE A 40 -7.69 -9.10 6.60
CA ILE A 40 -9.17 -9.20 6.60
C ILE A 40 -9.75 -8.21 5.59
N GLU A 41 -9.28 -6.97 5.55
CA GLU A 41 -9.73 -5.94 4.61
C GLU A 41 -9.45 -6.36 3.15
N GLU A 42 -8.26 -6.88 2.87
CA GLU A 42 -7.91 -7.39 1.55
C GLU A 42 -8.80 -8.57 1.11
N ILE A 43 -9.10 -9.51 2.00
CA ILE A 43 -9.99 -10.64 1.70
C ILE A 43 -11.42 -10.15 1.45
N LEU A 44 -11.91 -9.20 2.23
CA LEU A 44 -13.24 -8.63 2.04
C LEU A 44 -13.34 -7.84 0.73
N ASP A 45 -12.35 -7.02 0.42
CA ASP A 45 -12.30 -6.28 -0.85
C ASP A 45 -12.23 -7.26 -2.02
N PHE A 46 -11.37 -8.26 -1.95
CA PHE A 46 -11.28 -9.32 -2.96
C PHE A 46 -12.64 -10.01 -3.19
N SER A 47 -13.30 -10.42 -2.12
CA SER A 47 -14.60 -11.09 -2.19
C SER A 47 -15.69 -10.19 -2.79
N ARG A 48 -15.69 -8.88 -2.49
CA ARG A 48 -16.62 -7.91 -3.06
C ARG A 48 -16.39 -7.69 -4.55
N ILE A 49 -15.11 -7.62 -4.95
CA ILE A 49 -14.72 -7.47 -6.35
C ILE A 49 -15.14 -8.71 -7.16
N GLU A 50 -14.88 -9.92 -6.64
CA GLU A 50 -15.28 -11.18 -7.30
C GLU A 50 -16.80 -11.30 -7.47
N ALA A 51 -17.54 -10.88 -6.46
CA ALA A 51 -19.00 -10.89 -6.49
C ALA A 51 -19.61 -9.78 -7.37
N GLY A 52 -18.79 -8.89 -7.97
CA GLY A 52 -19.26 -7.72 -8.72
C GLY A 52 -20.06 -6.73 -7.86
N LYS A 53 -19.79 -6.72 -6.55
CA LYS A 53 -20.51 -5.90 -5.55
C LYS A 53 -19.69 -4.71 -5.05
N LEU A 54 -18.55 -4.45 -5.68
CA LEU A 54 -17.76 -3.29 -5.35
C LEU A 54 -18.18 -2.14 -6.24
N ASP A 55 -18.86 -1.16 -5.65
CA ASP A 55 -19.23 0.07 -6.32
C ASP A 55 -18.03 1.05 -6.27
N VAL A 56 -17.73 1.69 -7.40
CA VAL A 56 -16.75 2.78 -7.50
C VAL A 56 -17.51 4.08 -7.26
N SER A 57 -17.10 4.84 -6.25
CA SER A 57 -17.71 6.12 -5.90
C SER A 57 -16.91 7.27 -6.49
N GLU A 58 -17.33 7.78 -7.64
CA GLU A 58 -16.67 8.93 -8.25
C GLU A 58 -16.92 10.22 -7.46
N GLU A 59 -15.84 10.88 -7.09
CA GLU A 59 -15.82 12.17 -6.40
C GLU A 59 -14.73 13.07 -7.00
N ASP A 60 -14.80 14.36 -6.69
CA ASP A 60 -13.77 15.32 -7.06
C ASP A 60 -12.57 15.14 -6.11
N VAL A 61 -11.44 14.70 -6.66
CA VAL A 61 -10.22 14.37 -5.92
C VAL A 61 -9.09 15.30 -6.29
N ASP A 62 -8.48 15.94 -5.28
CA ASP A 62 -7.22 16.64 -5.43
C ASP A 62 -6.06 15.63 -5.33
N LEU A 63 -5.30 15.49 -6.41
CA LEU A 63 -4.22 14.51 -6.52
C LEU A 63 -3.04 14.82 -5.60
N ALA A 64 -2.70 16.09 -5.42
CA ALA A 64 -1.52 16.46 -4.66
C ALA A 64 -1.66 16.05 -3.18
N PRO A 65 -2.71 16.44 -2.43
CA PRO A 65 -2.89 16.00 -1.05
C PRO A 65 -3.09 14.49 -0.91
N LEU A 66 -3.71 13.83 -1.91
CA LEU A 66 -3.88 12.38 -1.89
C LEU A 66 -2.52 11.68 -1.90
N LEU A 67 -1.63 12.08 -2.82
CA LEU A 67 -0.32 11.45 -2.99
C LEU A 67 0.66 11.85 -1.88
N GLU A 68 0.62 13.09 -1.44
CA GLU A 68 1.39 13.56 -0.26
C GLU A 68 1.03 12.73 0.97
N GLY A 69 -0.26 12.48 1.22
CA GLY A 69 -0.71 11.64 2.32
C GLY A 69 -0.23 10.18 2.21
N VAL A 70 -0.05 9.64 0.99
CA VAL A 70 0.57 8.31 0.80
C VAL A 70 2.05 8.35 1.15
N VAL A 71 2.78 9.40 0.73
CA VAL A 71 4.19 9.57 1.07
C VAL A 71 4.37 9.74 2.57
N GLU A 72 3.58 10.57 3.22
CA GLU A 72 3.62 10.77 4.68
C GLU A 72 3.41 9.45 5.44
N LEU A 73 2.47 8.62 4.99
CA LEU A 73 2.21 7.31 5.57
C LEU A 73 3.42 6.36 5.46
N LEU A 74 4.14 6.40 4.33
CA LEU A 74 5.26 5.50 4.03
C LEU A 74 6.61 6.05 4.48
N ALA A 75 6.74 7.36 4.68
CA ALA A 75 7.99 8.03 5.02
C ALA A 75 8.69 7.44 6.26
N PRO A 76 8.02 7.11 7.38
CA PRO A 76 8.71 6.52 8.54
C PRO A 76 9.36 5.17 8.21
N ARG A 77 8.72 4.35 7.37
CA ARG A 77 9.26 3.04 6.95
C ARG A 77 10.42 3.22 5.99
N ALA A 78 10.31 4.14 5.04
CA ALA A 78 11.38 4.47 4.08
C ALA A 78 12.60 5.03 4.82
N GLN A 79 12.41 6.00 5.71
CA GLN A 79 13.49 6.60 6.52
C GLN A 79 14.17 5.58 7.44
N GLY A 80 13.40 4.65 8.04
CA GLY A 80 13.95 3.56 8.85
C GLY A 80 14.89 2.64 8.08
N LYS A 81 14.78 2.59 6.73
CA LYS A 81 15.67 1.88 5.82
C LYS A 81 16.73 2.80 5.16
N GLY A 82 16.70 4.11 5.41
CA GLY A 82 17.56 5.09 4.72
C GLY A 82 17.19 5.28 3.25
N LEU A 83 15.92 5.08 2.87
CA LEU A 83 15.41 5.28 1.53
C LEU A 83 14.78 6.67 1.39
N GLU A 84 14.95 7.25 0.20
CA GLU A 84 14.23 8.47 -0.19
C GLU A 84 12.88 8.08 -0.84
N ILE A 85 11.83 8.89 -0.58
CA ILE A 85 10.54 8.75 -1.24
C ILE A 85 10.08 10.13 -1.70
N ALA A 86 9.70 10.26 -2.98
CA ALA A 86 9.30 11.53 -3.56
C ALA A 86 8.10 11.38 -4.50
N VAL A 87 7.31 12.46 -4.61
CA VAL A 87 6.21 12.60 -5.58
C VAL A 87 6.57 13.66 -6.61
N HIS A 88 6.26 13.40 -7.85
CA HIS A 88 6.35 14.34 -8.95
C HIS A 88 5.02 14.38 -9.72
N LEU A 89 4.41 15.56 -9.79
CA LEU A 89 3.22 15.82 -10.58
C LEU A 89 3.62 16.62 -11.82
N ALA A 90 3.21 16.18 -13.00
CA ALA A 90 3.41 16.95 -14.23
C ALA A 90 2.63 18.28 -14.16
N VAL A 91 3.21 19.34 -14.73
CA VAL A 91 2.70 20.71 -14.60
C VAL A 91 1.34 20.91 -15.31
N ASP A 92 1.06 20.09 -16.30
CA ASP A 92 -0.14 20.13 -17.14
C ASP A 92 -1.31 19.26 -16.62
N LEU A 93 -1.15 18.67 -15.44
CA LEU A 93 -2.22 17.90 -14.82
C LEU A 93 -3.34 18.80 -14.28
N PRO A 94 -4.61 18.40 -14.43
CA PRO A 94 -5.70 19.04 -13.70
C PRO A 94 -5.50 18.84 -12.19
N ALA A 95 -5.67 19.92 -11.41
CA ALA A 95 -5.54 19.83 -9.95
C ALA A 95 -6.59 18.87 -9.35
N ILE A 96 -7.78 18.83 -9.93
CA ILE A 96 -8.90 17.99 -9.50
C ILE A 96 -9.24 17.03 -10.63
N ILE A 97 -9.39 15.76 -10.28
CA ILE A 97 -9.87 14.70 -11.16
C ILE A 97 -11.12 14.05 -10.56
N ARG A 98 -11.98 13.53 -11.42
CA ARG A 98 -13.17 12.79 -10.98
C ARG A 98 -12.87 11.29 -10.93
N THR A 99 -12.78 10.75 -9.73
CA THR A 99 -12.42 9.34 -9.50
C THR A 99 -12.80 8.90 -8.09
N ASP A 100 -12.62 7.61 -7.76
CA ASP A 100 -12.70 7.12 -6.38
C ASP A 100 -11.36 7.35 -5.66
N GLY A 101 -11.29 8.42 -4.87
CA GLY A 101 -10.08 8.81 -4.15
C GLY A 101 -9.62 7.75 -3.14
N SER A 102 -10.54 7.01 -2.53
CA SER A 102 -10.20 5.97 -1.57
C SER A 102 -9.54 4.77 -2.25
N ARG A 103 -10.06 4.35 -3.38
CA ARG A 103 -9.50 3.25 -4.18
C ARG A 103 -8.21 3.64 -4.86
N LEU A 104 -8.10 4.86 -5.36
CA LEU A 104 -6.85 5.38 -5.89
C LEU A 104 -5.75 5.39 -4.83
N ARG A 105 -6.05 5.90 -3.63
CA ARG A 105 -5.13 5.86 -2.48
C ARG A 105 -4.72 4.42 -2.15
N GLN A 106 -5.65 3.48 -2.14
CA GLN A 106 -5.39 2.06 -1.87
C GLN A 106 -4.41 1.46 -2.88
N ILE A 107 -4.61 1.71 -4.19
CA ILE A 107 -3.71 1.25 -5.25
C ILE A 107 -2.30 1.82 -5.04
N VAL A 108 -2.19 3.15 -4.90
CA VAL A 108 -0.89 3.82 -4.78
C VAL A 108 -0.16 3.40 -3.51
N THR A 109 -0.88 3.31 -2.37
CA THR A 109 -0.30 2.85 -1.10
C THR A 109 0.23 1.42 -1.20
N ASN A 110 -0.49 0.52 -1.89
CA ASN A 110 -0.03 -0.84 -2.09
C ASN A 110 1.21 -0.91 -2.98
N LEU A 111 1.23 -0.19 -4.11
CA LEU A 111 2.38 -0.16 -5.02
C LEU A 111 3.61 0.46 -4.35
N ALA A 112 3.47 1.65 -3.76
CA ALA A 112 4.57 2.34 -3.08
C ALA A 112 5.01 1.60 -1.80
N GLY A 113 4.09 0.98 -1.09
CA GLY A 113 4.40 0.12 0.06
C GLY A 113 5.24 -1.09 -0.33
N ASN A 114 4.94 -1.73 -1.47
CA ASN A 114 5.76 -2.80 -2.03
C ASN A 114 7.14 -2.28 -2.44
N ALA A 115 7.23 -1.11 -3.08
CA ALA A 115 8.49 -0.47 -3.42
C ALA A 115 9.37 -0.24 -2.17
N VAL A 116 8.82 0.35 -1.09
CA VAL A 116 9.54 0.52 0.19
C VAL A 116 9.93 -0.82 0.80
N LYS A 117 9.07 -1.83 0.69
CA LYS A 117 9.29 -3.16 1.25
C LYS A 117 10.48 -3.87 0.61
N PHE A 118 10.58 -3.85 -0.72
CA PHE A 118 11.58 -4.62 -1.48
C PHE A 118 12.84 -3.83 -1.83
N THR A 119 12.85 -2.51 -1.70
CA THR A 119 14.05 -1.69 -1.89
C THR A 119 14.91 -1.73 -0.63
N GLU A 120 16.22 -1.98 -0.79
CA GLU A 120 17.20 -1.98 0.29
C GLU A 120 18.04 -0.69 0.31
N LYS A 121 18.30 -0.09 -0.85
CA LYS A 121 19.10 1.13 -1.00
C LYS A 121 18.57 1.98 -2.15
N GLY A 122 18.68 3.30 -2.02
CA GLY A 122 18.27 4.26 -3.03
C GLY A 122 16.93 4.91 -2.70
N GLY A 123 15.93 4.83 -3.58
CA GLY A 123 14.68 5.55 -3.36
C GLY A 123 13.50 5.05 -4.16
N ILE A 124 12.35 5.66 -3.88
CA ILE A 124 11.07 5.40 -4.50
C ILE A 124 10.53 6.71 -5.10
N GLY A 125 10.18 6.69 -6.37
CA GLY A 125 9.53 7.79 -7.08
C GLY A 125 8.08 7.47 -7.40
N ILE A 126 7.17 8.41 -7.11
CA ILE A 126 5.78 8.35 -7.57
C ILE A 126 5.61 9.50 -8.55
N SER A 127 5.39 9.20 -9.82
CA SER A 127 5.17 10.23 -10.84
C SER A 127 3.78 10.11 -11.44
N VAL A 128 3.18 11.26 -11.72
CA VAL A 128 1.86 11.35 -12.34
C VAL A 128 1.91 12.25 -13.57
N SER A 129 1.40 11.75 -14.67
CA SER A 129 1.25 12.46 -15.93
C SER A 129 -0.10 12.17 -16.58
N ALA A 130 -0.49 12.97 -17.55
CA ALA A 130 -1.66 12.71 -18.39
C ALA A 130 -1.18 12.28 -19.79
N GLU A 131 -1.64 11.11 -20.23
CA GLU A 131 -1.33 10.60 -21.57
C GLU A 131 -2.61 10.15 -22.27
N ALA A 132 -2.87 10.66 -23.46
CA ALA A 132 -4.04 10.31 -24.27
C ALA A 132 -5.39 10.41 -23.52
N GLY A 133 -5.53 11.37 -22.60
CA GLY A 133 -6.76 11.55 -21.81
C GLY A 133 -6.90 10.62 -20.61
N MET A 134 -5.87 9.83 -20.32
CA MET A 134 -5.79 8.98 -19.14
C MET A 134 -4.76 9.51 -18.14
N LEU A 135 -4.98 9.25 -16.88
CA LEU A 135 -4.02 9.51 -15.82
C LEU A 135 -3.04 8.34 -15.73
N LEU A 136 -1.77 8.62 -15.95
CA LEU A 136 -0.69 7.65 -15.75
C LEU A 136 -0.01 7.90 -14.40
N ILE A 137 -0.20 6.97 -13.47
CA ILE A 137 0.52 6.96 -12.18
C ILE A 137 1.59 5.89 -12.25
N ARG A 138 2.84 6.30 -12.10
CA ARG A 138 3.99 5.41 -12.14
C ARG A 138 4.67 5.39 -10.76
N VAL A 139 4.91 4.20 -10.26
CA VAL A 139 5.72 3.97 -9.04
C VAL A 139 7.00 3.28 -9.48
N GLU A 140 8.13 3.91 -9.23
CA GLU A 140 9.46 3.43 -9.60
C GLU A 140 10.28 3.22 -8.33
N ASP A 141 11.03 2.13 -8.28
CA ASP A 141 11.92 1.82 -7.18
C ASP A 141 13.31 1.40 -7.69
N THR A 142 14.29 1.51 -6.82
CA THR A 142 15.66 1.09 -7.10
C THR A 142 15.99 -0.30 -6.52
N GLY A 143 14.98 -1.11 -6.31
CA GLY A 143 15.09 -2.45 -5.76
C GLY A 143 15.62 -3.49 -6.76
N PRO A 144 15.57 -4.77 -6.40
CA PRO A 144 16.13 -5.85 -7.21
C PRO A 144 15.39 -6.11 -8.53
N GLY A 145 14.23 -5.46 -8.72
CA GLY A 145 13.36 -5.70 -9.86
C GLY A 145 12.67 -7.06 -9.82
N ILE A 146 11.88 -7.33 -10.86
CA ILE A 146 11.09 -8.55 -10.99
C ILE A 146 11.51 -9.29 -12.27
N PRO A 147 11.94 -10.55 -12.17
CA PRO A 147 12.30 -11.34 -13.34
C PRO A 147 11.18 -11.38 -14.38
N LEU A 148 11.51 -11.22 -15.67
CA LEU A 148 10.52 -11.16 -16.76
C LEU A 148 9.51 -12.31 -16.71
N ALA A 149 9.96 -13.53 -16.42
CA ALA A 149 9.11 -14.71 -16.31
C ALA A 149 8.08 -14.64 -15.16
N ARG A 150 8.24 -13.72 -14.22
CA ARG A 150 7.37 -13.54 -13.05
C ARG A 150 6.47 -12.31 -13.13
N GLN A 151 6.73 -11.39 -14.05
CA GLN A 151 6.02 -10.10 -14.12
C GLN A 151 4.50 -10.21 -14.31
N GLU A 152 4.03 -11.23 -15.03
CA GLU A 152 2.59 -11.50 -15.13
C GLU A 152 2.06 -12.24 -13.90
N ALA A 153 2.84 -13.18 -13.38
CA ALA A 153 2.44 -14.00 -12.25
C ALA A 153 2.26 -13.20 -10.94
N ILE A 154 3.03 -12.12 -10.73
CA ILE A 154 2.90 -11.29 -9.51
C ILE A 154 1.52 -10.66 -9.31
N PHE A 155 0.71 -10.59 -10.37
CA PHE A 155 -0.68 -10.13 -10.30
C PHE A 155 -1.68 -11.26 -10.09
N ALA A 156 -1.24 -12.52 -10.02
CA ALA A 156 -2.09 -13.63 -9.65
C ALA A 156 -2.34 -13.61 -8.13
N GLU A 157 -3.45 -14.18 -7.74
CA GLU A 157 -3.89 -14.23 -6.34
C GLU A 157 -2.98 -15.15 -5.54
N PHE A 158 -2.62 -14.71 -4.34
CA PHE A 158 -1.75 -15.44 -3.41
C PHE A 158 -0.34 -15.75 -3.95
N GLU A 159 0.05 -15.16 -5.09
CA GLU A 159 1.37 -15.39 -5.68
C GLU A 159 2.42 -14.52 -4.99
N GLN A 160 3.57 -15.14 -4.72
CA GLN A 160 4.74 -14.47 -4.12
C GLN A 160 5.97 -14.90 -4.90
N VAL A 161 6.82 -13.94 -5.26
CA VAL A 161 7.98 -14.16 -6.14
C VAL A 161 8.99 -15.13 -5.52
N ASP A 162 9.14 -15.11 -4.18
CA ASP A 162 10.10 -15.93 -3.45
C ASP A 162 9.55 -16.31 -2.07
N ALA A 163 9.46 -17.62 -1.81
CA ALA A 163 9.04 -18.16 -0.52
C ALA A 163 9.98 -17.74 0.65
N GLN A 164 11.27 -17.48 0.36
CA GLN A 164 12.21 -16.98 1.35
C GLN A 164 12.04 -15.48 1.64
N ALA A 165 11.72 -14.69 0.62
CA ALA A 165 11.37 -13.28 0.78
C ALA A 165 10.04 -13.10 1.51
N ALA A 166 9.08 -14.01 1.29
CA ALA A 166 7.80 -14.07 2.01
C ALA A 166 7.98 -14.21 3.53
N THR A 167 8.91 -15.05 3.95
CA THR A 167 9.19 -15.29 5.38
C THR A 167 9.86 -14.06 6.04
N ARG A 168 10.64 -13.29 5.30
CA ARG A 168 11.35 -12.11 5.83
C ARG A 168 10.50 -10.83 5.83
N HIS A 169 9.64 -10.66 4.83
CA HIS A 169 8.93 -9.39 4.63
C HIS A 169 7.42 -9.48 4.81
N GLY A 170 6.87 -10.70 4.94
CA GLY A 170 5.42 -10.92 5.03
C GLY A 170 4.67 -10.47 3.78
N GLY A 171 3.40 -10.73 3.71
CA GLY A 171 2.51 -10.29 2.64
C GLY A 171 1.48 -11.35 2.32
N THR A 172 0.31 -10.92 1.85
CA THR A 172 -0.84 -11.76 1.56
C THR A 172 -0.80 -12.37 0.17
N GLY A 173 -0.06 -11.69 -0.76
CA GLY A 173 -0.11 -11.97 -2.19
C GLY A 173 -1.40 -11.49 -2.87
N LEU A 174 -2.25 -10.74 -2.16
CA LEU A 174 -3.50 -10.21 -2.70
C LEU A 174 -3.38 -8.76 -3.19
N GLY A 175 -2.49 -7.97 -2.60
CA GLY A 175 -2.43 -6.53 -2.85
C GLY A 175 -2.31 -6.16 -4.33
N LEU A 176 -1.38 -6.76 -5.09
CA LEU A 176 -1.22 -6.47 -6.52
C LEU A 176 -2.42 -6.96 -7.35
N ALA A 177 -3.00 -8.11 -7.02
CA ALA A 177 -4.20 -8.62 -7.68
C ALA A 177 -5.39 -7.67 -7.46
N ILE A 178 -5.59 -7.20 -6.23
CA ILE A 178 -6.60 -6.20 -5.87
C ILE A 178 -6.35 -4.89 -6.62
N SER A 179 -5.11 -4.37 -6.60
CA SER A 179 -4.76 -3.12 -7.30
C SER A 179 -5.07 -3.19 -8.78
N ARG A 180 -4.75 -4.30 -9.46
CA ARG A 180 -5.07 -4.51 -10.88
C ARG A 180 -6.57 -4.54 -11.14
N ARG A 181 -7.34 -5.19 -10.27
CA ARG A 181 -8.80 -5.26 -10.41
C ARG A 181 -9.45 -3.90 -10.15
N LEU A 182 -9.01 -3.17 -9.12
CA LEU A 182 -9.49 -1.81 -8.83
C LEU A 182 -9.20 -0.86 -9.98
N ALA A 183 -7.97 -0.85 -10.52
CA ALA A 183 -7.61 -0.02 -11.65
C ALA A 183 -8.50 -0.29 -12.88
N ARG A 184 -8.84 -1.57 -13.14
CA ARG A 184 -9.76 -1.93 -14.23
C ARG A 184 -11.21 -1.52 -13.99
N LEU A 185 -11.66 -1.48 -12.74
CA LEU A 185 -13.01 -1.04 -12.38
C LEU A 185 -13.14 0.48 -12.46
N MET A 186 -12.03 1.19 -12.28
CA MET A 186 -11.98 2.66 -12.31
C MET A 186 -11.78 3.21 -13.74
N GLY A 187 -11.56 2.36 -14.76
CA GLY A 187 -11.30 2.71 -16.16
C GLY A 187 -9.82 2.74 -16.43
#